data_15e18388b5f5bb658e49bf49d8cfad24
#
_entry.id   15e18388b5f5bb658e49bf49d8cfad24
#
_cell.length_a   1.000
_cell.length_b   1.000
_cell.length_c   1.000
_cell.angle_alpha   90.00
_cell.angle_beta   90.00
_cell.angle_gamma   90.00
#
_symmetry.space_group_name_H-M   'P 1'
#
loop_
_entity.id
_entity.type
_entity.pdbx_description
1 polymer ?
#
loop_
_entity_poly.entity_id
_entity_poly.type
_entity_poly.pdbx_seq_one_letter_code
_entity_poly.pdbx_strand_id
1 'polypeptide(L)'
;MKISLHNSARKHQERDHINDDDILKAATFPLWVAALDDENPQRELRLGFDNAGRLLELVVLIFDSGNELVIHAMKARAQYLDLLN
;
A
#
# COMPACT_ATOMS: atom_id res chain seq x y z
N MET A 1 8.08 -10.92 -11.03
CA MET A 1 7.49 -10.29 -9.83
C MET A 1 6.17 -9.63 -10.20
N LYS A 2 5.11 -9.90 -9.47
CA LYS A 2 3.78 -9.41 -9.79
C LYS A 2 3.15 -8.79 -8.55
N ILE A 3 2.53 -7.60 -8.72
CA ILE A 3 1.73 -6.95 -7.69
C ILE A 3 0.26 -7.12 -8.05
N SER A 4 -0.52 -7.64 -7.11
CA SER A 4 -1.96 -7.84 -7.26
C SER A 4 -2.70 -7.14 -6.13
N LEU A 5 -4.00 -6.89 -6.32
CA LEU A 5 -4.87 -6.32 -5.30
C LEU A 5 -5.83 -7.38 -4.79
N HIS A 6 -5.86 -7.55 -3.47
CA HIS A 6 -6.91 -8.31 -2.81
C HIS A 6 -8.15 -7.43 -2.66
N ASN A 7 -9.34 -8.02 -2.60
CA ASN A 7 -10.56 -7.25 -2.41
C ASN A 7 -10.55 -6.39 -1.15
N SER A 8 -9.86 -6.82 -0.11
CA SER A 8 -9.71 -6.02 1.11
C SER A 8 -9.02 -4.67 0.87
N ALA A 9 -8.16 -4.58 -0.16
CA ALA A 9 -7.50 -3.33 -0.52
C ALA A 9 -8.45 -2.33 -1.17
N ARG A 10 -9.63 -2.80 -1.62
CA ARG A 10 -10.62 -1.95 -2.28
C ARG A 10 -11.67 -1.39 -1.31
N LYS A 11 -11.59 -1.74 -0.04
CA LYS A 11 -12.59 -1.41 0.97
C LYS A 11 -12.85 0.10 1.09
N HIS A 12 -11.82 0.92 0.91
CA HIS A 12 -11.90 2.37 1.08
C HIS A 12 -11.91 3.15 -0.24
N GLN A 13 -11.97 2.47 -1.38
CA GLN A 13 -11.87 3.13 -2.69
C GLN A 13 -12.94 4.19 -2.91
N GLU A 14 -14.19 3.86 -2.59
CA GLU A 14 -15.30 4.79 -2.80
C GLU A 14 -15.19 6.00 -1.88
N ARG A 15 -14.94 5.77 -0.60
CA ARG A 15 -14.83 6.83 0.40
C ARG A 15 -13.69 7.80 0.07
N ASP A 16 -12.54 7.26 -0.33
CA ASP A 16 -11.32 8.04 -0.51
C ASP A 16 -11.10 8.45 -1.97
N HIS A 17 -11.97 8.04 -2.89
CA HIS A 17 -11.86 8.33 -4.32
C HIS A 17 -10.52 7.86 -4.92
N ILE A 18 -10.11 6.64 -4.56
CA ILE A 18 -8.92 6.01 -5.13
C ILE A 18 -9.32 4.79 -5.95
N ASN A 19 -8.68 4.62 -7.10
CA ASN A 19 -8.96 3.48 -7.97
C ASN A 19 -7.81 2.46 -7.89
N ASP A 20 -7.95 1.34 -8.61
CA ASP A 20 -6.93 0.30 -8.62
C ASP A 20 -5.59 0.83 -9.11
N ASP A 21 -5.56 1.70 -10.12
CA ASP A 21 -4.32 2.25 -10.64
C ASP A 21 -3.61 3.13 -9.62
N ASP A 22 -4.36 3.88 -8.82
CA ASP A 22 -3.81 4.68 -7.73
C ASP A 22 -3.07 3.79 -6.73
N ILE A 23 -3.71 2.68 -6.35
CA ILE A 23 -3.15 1.74 -5.38
C ILE A 23 -1.89 1.09 -5.94
N LEU A 24 -1.95 0.63 -7.20
CA LEU A 24 -0.83 -0.03 -7.84
C LEU A 24 0.37 0.91 -7.99
N LYS A 25 0.12 2.17 -8.33
CA LYS A 25 1.19 3.17 -8.43
C LYS A 25 1.87 3.37 -7.08
N ALA A 26 1.08 3.59 -6.02
CA ALA A 26 1.62 3.82 -4.68
C ALA A 26 2.40 2.60 -4.17
N ALA A 27 1.91 1.39 -4.46
CA ALA A 27 2.58 0.16 -4.06
C ALA A 27 3.90 -0.07 -4.82
N THR A 28 3.93 0.31 -6.10
CA THR A 28 5.10 0.08 -6.97
C THR A 28 6.21 1.09 -6.70
N PHE A 29 5.86 2.33 -6.37
CA PHE A 29 6.81 3.42 -6.18
C PHE A 29 6.66 4.05 -4.78
N PRO A 30 6.87 3.28 -3.71
CA PRO A 30 6.71 3.82 -2.37
C PRO A 30 7.81 4.81 -2.02
N LEU A 31 7.47 5.82 -1.23
CA LEU A 31 8.42 6.77 -0.66
C LEU A 31 9.04 6.26 0.63
N TRP A 32 8.34 5.36 1.30
CA TRP A 32 8.73 4.85 2.60
C TRP A 32 8.16 3.45 2.79
N VAL A 33 8.97 2.54 3.33
CA VAL A 33 8.57 1.16 3.57
C VAL A 33 9.10 0.70 4.92
N ALA A 34 8.34 -0.16 5.59
CA ALA A 34 8.78 -0.81 6.82
C ALA A 34 8.10 -2.17 6.96
N ALA A 35 8.85 -3.16 7.41
CA ALA A 35 8.29 -4.45 7.76
C ALA A 35 7.40 -4.30 8.98
N LEU A 36 6.20 -4.91 8.92
CA LEU A 36 5.28 -4.94 10.06
C LEU A 36 5.51 -6.13 10.97
N ASP A 37 6.09 -7.21 10.41
CA ASP A 37 6.41 -8.44 11.17
C ASP A 37 7.48 -9.24 10.43
N ASP A 38 7.90 -10.34 11.05
CA ASP A 38 8.88 -11.27 10.48
C ASP A 38 8.22 -12.58 10.01
N GLU A 39 6.90 -12.58 9.87
CA GLU A 39 6.16 -13.76 9.47
C GLU A 39 6.31 -14.03 7.96
N ASN A 40 5.85 -15.21 7.53
CA ASN A 40 5.84 -15.59 6.13
C ASN A 40 4.39 -15.97 5.74
N PRO A 41 3.75 -15.24 4.80
CA PRO A 41 4.31 -14.07 4.09
C PRO A 41 4.47 -12.86 4.99
N GLN A 42 5.52 -12.09 4.71
CA GLN A 42 5.80 -10.87 5.46
C GLN A 42 4.80 -9.78 5.08
N ARG A 43 4.36 -9.00 6.08
CA ARG A 43 3.56 -7.81 5.84
C ARG A 43 4.46 -6.58 5.87
N GLU A 44 4.25 -5.71 4.91
CA GLU A 44 5.03 -4.48 4.78
C GLU A 44 4.09 -3.28 4.69
N LEU A 45 4.36 -2.24 5.47
CA LEU A 45 3.69 -0.96 5.34
C LEU A 45 4.40 -0.14 4.27
N ARG A 46 3.66 0.39 3.31
CA ARG A 46 4.18 1.29 2.28
C ARG A 46 3.42 2.59 2.29
N LEU A 47 4.14 3.69 2.14
CA LEU A 47 3.54 5.01 1.91
C LEU A 47 3.96 5.47 0.52
N GLY A 48 2.98 5.79 -0.32
CA GLY A 48 3.25 6.23 -1.69
C GLY A 48 2.15 7.14 -2.20
N PHE A 49 2.46 7.93 -3.23
CA PHE A 49 1.48 8.83 -3.82
C PHE A 49 0.61 8.14 -4.85
N ASP A 50 -0.68 8.51 -4.87
CA ASP A 50 -1.58 8.13 -5.95
C ASP A 50 -1.36 9.05 -7.17
N ASN A 51 -2.18 8.87 -8.22
CA ASN A 51 -2.05 9.66 -9.44
C ASN A 51 -2.44 11.12 -9.26
N ALA A 52 -3.18 11.44 -8.19
CA ALA A 52 -3.58 12.82 -7.87
C ALA A 52 -2.61 13.50 -6.88
N GLY A 53 -1.51 12.85 -6.53
CA GLY A 53 -0.52 13.40 -5.59
C GLY A 53 -0.90 13.29 -4.13
N ARG A 54 -1.91 12.45 -3.80
CA ARG A 54 -2.31 12.23 -2.42
C ARG A 54 -1.51 11.06 -1.86
N LEU A 55 -1.08 11.17 -0.59
CA LEU A 55 -0.36 10.07 0.06
C LEU A 55 -1.33 8.98 0.48
N LEU A 56 -0.99 7.74 0.12
CA LEU A 56 -1.73 6.54 0.53
C LEU A 56 -0.91 5.72 1.50
N GLU A 57 -1.60 5.06 2.44
CA GLU A 57 -1.02 4.02 3.26
C GLU A 57 -1.48 2.66 2.73
N LEU A 58 -0.54 1.74 2.61
CA LEU A 58 -0.80 0.42 2.05
C LEU A 58 -0.17 -0.64 2.93
N VAL A 59 -0.83 -1.80 3.00
CA VAL A 59 -0.21 -3.00 3.57
C VAL A 59 -0.10 -4.03 2.45
N VAL A 60 1.09 -4.57 2.29
CA VAL A 60 1.42 -5.50 1.20
C VAL A 60 1.97 -6.78 1.80
N LEU A 61 1.43 -7.92 1.35
CA LEU A 61 1.99 -9.23 1.63
C LEU A 61 3.08 -9.52 0.60
N ILE A 62 4.24 -9.96 1.08
CA ILE A 62 5.36 -10.31 0.22
C ILE A 62 5.59 -11.81 0.34
N PHE A 63 5.43 -12.53 -0.78
CA PHE A 63 5.58 -13.98 -0.83
C PHE A 63 7.02 -14.35 -1.22
N ASP A 64 7.43 -15.56 -0.85
CA ASP A 64 8.77 -16.07 -1.19
C ASP A 64 9.04 -16.08 -2.69
N SER A 65 7.99 -16.22 -3.50
CA SER A 65 8.10 -16.17 -4.96
C SER A 65 8.50 -14.79 -5.50
N GLY A 66 8.44 -13.75 -4.66
CA GLY A 66 8.60 -12.36 -5.08
C GLY A 66 7.30 -11.70 -5.51
N ASN A 67 6.19 -12.44 -5.56
CA ASN A 67 4.88 -11.84 -5.81
C ASN A 67 4.42 -11.03 -4.59
N GLU A 68 3.63 -10.00 -4.85
CA GLU A 68 3.12 -9.10 -3.80
C GLU A 68 1.61 -8.98 -3.91
N LEU A 69 0.95 -8.89 -2.76
CA LEU A 69 -0.51 -8.75 -2.70
C LEU A 69 -0.87 -7.60 -1.77
N VAL A 70 -1.48 -6.56 -2.31
CA VAL A 70 -1.96 -5.43 -1.51
C VAL A 70 -3.24 -5.84 -0.80
N ILE A 71 -3.25 -5.77 0.52
CA ILE A 71 -4.41 -6.17 1.34
C ILE A 71 -5.08 -5.00 2.04
N HIS A 72 -4.49 -3.81 2.00
CA HIS A 72 -5.03 -2.60 2.62
C HIS A 72 -4.54 -1.39 1.84
N ALA A 73 -5.44 -0.43 1.58
CA ALA A 73 -5.10 0.83 0.92
C ALA A 73 -6.12 1.89 1.29
N MET A 74 -5.64 3.05 1.71
CA MET A 74 -6.49 4.21 2.02
C MET A 74 -5.62 5.47 2.02
N LYS A 75 -6.26 6.65 2.07
CA LYS A 75 -5.49 7.89 2.27
C LYS A 75 -4.73 7.77 3.58
N ALA A 76 -3.46 8.18 3.57
CA ALA A 76 -2.61 8.05 4.74
C ALA A 76 -3.16 8.85 5.91
N ARG A 77 -3.26 8.21 7.07
CA ARG A 77 -3.68 8.86 8.29
C ARG A 77 -2.55 9.76 8.81
N ALA A 78 -2.90 10.80 9.57
CA ALA A 78 -1.95 11.80 10.05
C ALA A 78 -0.73 11.19 10.76
N GLN A 79 -0.93 10.09 11.47
CA GLN A 79 0.15 9.42 12.19
C GLN A 79 1.30 8.97 11.27
N TYR A 80 1.01 8.71 9.99
CA TYR A 80 2.03 8.27 9.03
C TYR A 80 2.70 9.44 8.30
N LEU A 81 2.07 10.61 8.29
CA LEU A 81 2.65 11.77 7.62
C LEU A 81 3.96 12.21 8.27
N ASP A 82 4.09 12.00 9.58
CA ASP A 82 5.29 12.37 10.31
C ASP A 82 6.51 11.54 9.92
N LEU A 83 6.30 10.35 9.34
CA LEU A 83 7.39 9.49 8.91
C LEU A 83 8.14 10.06 7.69
N LEU A 84 7.53 10.99 6.96
CA LEU A 84 8.11 11.59 5.76
C LEU A 84 8.84 12.91 6.02
N ASN A 85 8.81 13.37 7.25
CA ASN A 85 9.48 14.64 7.64
C ASN A 85 10.88 14.40 8.17
#